data_2316d871c93034f98e39363db7ed15ed
#
_entry.id   2316d871c93034f98e39363db7ed15ed
#
_cell.length_a   1.000
_cell.length_b   1.000
_cell.length_c   1.000
_cell.angle_alpha   90.00
_cell.angle_beta   90.00
_cell.angle_gamma   90.00
#
_symmetry.space_group_name_H-M   'P 1'
#
loop_
_entity.id
_entity.type
_entity.pdbx_description
1 polymer ?
#
loop_
_entity_poly.entity_id
_entity_poly.type
_entity_poly.pdbx_seq_one_letter_code
_entity_poly.pdbx_strand_id
1 'polypeptide(L)'
;GLQQGAIAFLQKPATREALDAALTMLKGFADRHVKNLLVVEDDATQRASIVELVGNGDVHTTAVGSGAEALAALQAQTFDCMVLDLGLPDMTGFALIEKIQKELGLSGLPIIVYTGKDLTPHEETELRRVSESIIVKDVKSPERLLDETALFLHRAEIDLPESKRQMLQQVHQTDVVLAGKGVLIVDDDVRNIFALTSVLERQRMQVVYAENGRQAIARLQSTPGIDVVLMDIMMPEMDGYETMRAIHQIDAFTSLPIIALTAKAMKGDREKCIEAGASDYIPKPVDTEQLLSLL
;
A
#
# COMPACT_ATOMS: atom_id res chain seq x y z
N GLY A 1 3.59 -11.94 6.88
CA GLY A 1 4.79 -12.65 6.36
C GLY A 1 4.76 -12.85 4.85
N LEU A 2 3.76 -13.55 4.30
CA LEU A 2 3.65 -13.75 2.85
C LEU A 2 3.38 -12.42 2.12
N GLN A 3 2.52 -11.58 2.65
CA GLN A 3 2.23 -10.22 2.13
C GLN A 3 3.42 -9.24 2.16
N GLN A 4 4.54 -9.67 2.70
CA GLN A 4 5.81 -8.93 2.74
C GLN A 4 6.90 -9.63 1.92
N GLY A 5 6.49 -10.41 0.91
CA GLY A 5 7.40 -11.11 0.01
C GLY A 5 8.08 -12.35 0.59
N ALA A 6 7.59 -12.94 1.69
CA ALA A 6 8.16 -14.17 2.20
C ALA A 6 7.82 -15.37 1.29
N ILE A 7 8.81 -16.13 0.85
CA ILE A 7 8.65 -17.33 -0.01
C ILE A 7 7.91 -18.46 0.72
N ALA A 8 8.12 -18.59 2.04
CA ALA A 8 7.48 -19.61 2.86
C ALA A 8 7.24 -19.12 4.28
N PHE A 9 6.24 -19.69 4.95
CA PHE A 9 5.91 -19.43 6.34
C PHE A 9 6.00 -20.73 7.13
N LEU A 10 6.71 -20.69 8.26
CA LEU A 10 6.79 -21.83 9.19
C LEU A 10 6.18 -21.44 10.52
N GLN A 11 5.16 -22.19 10.93
CA GLN A 11 4.56 -22.03 12.25
C GLN A 11 5.44 -22.68 13.33
N LYS A 12 5.69 -21.98 14.42
CA LYS A 12 6.46 -22.51 15.56
C LYS A 12 5.52 -23.30 16.52
N PRO A 13 5.95 -24.48 17.01
CA PRO A 13 7.21 -25.16 16.71
C PRO A 13 7.17 -25.82 15.31
N ALA A 14 8.25 -25.62 14.51
CA ALA A 14 8.35 -26.22 13.19
C ALA A 14 8.78 -27.68 13.29
N THR A 15 8.10 -28.57 12.57
CA THR A 15 8.54 -29.96 12.43
C THR A 15 9.71 -30.05 11.43
N ARG A 16 10.48 -31.13 11.51
CA ARG A 16 11.59 -31.37 10.59
C ARG A 16 11.12 -31.46 9.14
N GLU A 17 9.99 -32.14 8.93
CA GLU A 17 9.36 -32.30 7.61
C GLU A 17 8.92 -30.94 7.01
N ALA A 18 8.33 -30.07 7.84
CA ALA A 18 7.93 -28.73 7.42
C ALA A 18 9.15 -27.85 7.08
N LEU A 19 10.24 -28.00 7.83
CA LEU A 19 11.50 -27.31 7.57
C LEU A 19 12.14 -27.80 6.27
N ASP A 20 12.23 -29.13 6.07
CA ASP A 20 12.79 -29.73 4.86
C ASP A 20 11.98 -29.37 3.61
N ALA A 21 10.65 -29.32 3.72
CA ALA A 21 9.78 -28.85 2.62
C ALA A 21 10.03 -27.37 2.28
N ALA A 22 10.14 -26.50 3.29
CA ALA A 22 10.42 -25.08 3.09
C ALA A 22 11.82 -24.86 2.48
N LEU A 23 12.83 -25.60 2.94
CA LEU A 23 14.19 -25.52 2.38
C LEU A 23 14.24 -26.02 0.92
N THR A 24 13.50 -27.09 0.60
CA THR A 24 13.37 -27.59 -0.78
C THR A 24 12.71 -26.57 -1.67
N MET A 25 11.65 -25.91 -1.20
CA MET A 25 10.98 -24.81 -1.92
C MET A 25 11.91 -23.62 -2.14
N LEU A 26 12.62 -23.18 -1.10
CA LEU A 26 13.62 -22.10 -1.19
C LEU A 26 14.72 -22.42 -2.18
N LYS A 27 15.27 -23.65 -2.13
CA LYS A 27 16.30 -24.08 -3.07
C LYS A 27 15.80 -24.08 -4.50
N GLY A 28 14.63 -24.67 -4.76
CA GLY A 28 14.02 -24.69 -6.10
C GLY A 28 13.69 -23.29 -6.62
N PHE A 29 13.39 -22.34 -5.73
CA PHE A 29 13.18 -20.93 -6.09
C PHE A 29 14.49 -20.21 -6.39
N ALA A 30 15.54 -20.41 -5.57
CA ALA A 30 16.84 -19.79 -5.73
C ALA A 30 17.61 -20.32 -6.97
N ASP A 31 17.44 -21.60 -7.29
CA ASP A 31 18.11 -22.23 -8.45
C ASP A 31 17.52 -21.75 -9.80
N ARG A 32 16.34 -21.12 -9.81
CA ARG A 32 15.75 -20.57 -11.04
C ARG A 32 16.26 -19.14 -11.26
N HIS A 33 17.14 -18.97 -12.25
CA HIS A 33 17.64 -17.66 -12.67
C HIS A 33 16.58 -16.80 -13.38
N VAL A 34 15.63 -17.45 -14.05
CA VAL A 34 14.53 -16.76 -14.76
C VAL A 34 13.22 -16.97 -14.01
N LYS A 35 12.54 -15.89 -13.70
CA LYS A 35 11.21 -15.88 -13.05
C LYS A 35 10.11 -15.79 -14.09
N ASN A 36 8.96 -16.41 -13.81
CA ASN A 36 7.80 -16.39 -14.70
C ASN A 36 6.74 -15.41 -14.17
N LEU A 37 6.41 -14.42 -14.97
CA LEU A 37 5.35 -13.44 -14.69
C LEU A 37 4.18 -13.64 -15.66
N LEU A 38 2.96 -13.69 -15.13
CA LEU A 38 1.73 -13.61 -15.92
C LEU A 38 1.18 -12.19 -15.87
N VAL A 39 0.96 -11.58 -17.03
CA VAL A 39 0.30 -10.28 -17.16
C VAL A 39 -1.06 -10.49 -17.81
N VAL A 40 -2.14 -10.08 -17.14
CA VAL A 40 -3.52 -10.18 -17.61
C VAL A 40 -4.10 -8.78 -17.74
N GLU A 41 -4.17 -8.28 -18.96
CA GLU A 41 -4.57 -6.90 -19.30
C GLU A 41 -5.24 -6.93 -20.68
N ASP A 42 -6.45 -6.43 -20.82
CA ASP A 42 -7.21 -6.48 -22.07
C ASP A 42 -6.73 -5.45 -23.09
N ASP A 43 -6.33 -4.25 -22.65
CA ASP A 43 -5.76 -3.24 -23.54
C ASP A 43 -4.36 -3.64 -24.01
N ALA A 44 -4.20 -3.82 -25.32
CA ALA A 44 -2.94 -4.26 -25.92
C ALA A 44 -1.78 -3.28 -25.69
N THR A 45 -2.07 -1.97 -25.62
CA THR A 45 -1.05 -0.93 -25.41
C THR A 45 -0.57 -0.95 -23.97
N GLN A 46 -1.49 -0.99 -23.01
CA GLN A 46 -1.16 -1.10 -21.60
C GLN A 46 -0.44 -2.42 -21.31
N ARG A 47 -0.92 -3.53 -21.87
CA ARG A 47 -0.26 -4.84 -21.74
C ARG A 47 1.19 -4.80 -22.21
N ALA A 48 1.46 -4.19 -23.38
CA ALA A 48 2.81 -4.02 -23.90
C ALA A 48 3.69 -3.16 -22.98
N SER A 49 3.14 -2.05 -22.44
CA SER A 49 3.84 -1.16 -21.51
C SER A 49 4.20 -1.87 -20.20
N ILE A 50 3.31 -2.70 -19.66
CA ILE A 50 3.59 -3.50 -18.45
C ILE A 50 4.72 -4.50 -18.73
N VAL A 51 4.68 -5.20 -19.87
CA VAL A 51 5.73 -6.15 -20.27
C VAL A 51 7.09 -5.46 -20.41
N GLU A 52 7.14 -4.29 -21.02
CA GLU A 52 8.38 -3.50 -21.16
C GLU A 52 8.90 -3.02 -19.80
N LEU A 53 7.99 -2.57 -18.94
CA LEU A 53 8.31 -2.08 -17.61
C LEU A 53 8.94 -3.18 -16.75
N VAL A 54 8.33 -4.36 -16.68
CA VAL A 54 8.75 -5.45 -15.79
C VAL A 54 9.80 -6.37 -16.43
N GLY A 55 9.70 -6.61 -17.74
CA GLY A 55 10.60 -7.51 -18.47
C GLY A 55 12.06 -7.00 -18.48
N ASN A 56 13.02 -7.88 -18.27
CA ASN A 56 14.45 -7.55 -18.28
C ASN A 56 15.34 -8.78 -18.36
N GLY A 57 15.08 -9.72 -19.27
CA GLY A 57 15.95 -10.88 -19.47
C GLY A 57 15.97 -11.91 -18.32
N ASP A 58 15.78 -11.49 -17.09
CA ASP A 58 15.62 -12.30 -15.87
C ASP A 58 14.16 -12.68 -15.57
N VAL A 59 13.20 -12.11 -16.33
CA VAL A 59 11.78 -12.40 -16.20
C VAL A 59 11.21 -12.85 -17.53
N HIS A 60 10.66 -14.07 -17.55
CA HIS A 60 9.86 -14.55 -18.66
C HIS A 60 8.41 -14.13 -18.47
N THR A 61 7.95 -13.18 -19.28
CA THR A 61 6.62 -12.64 -19.18
C THR A 61 5.67 -13.29 -20.19
N THR A 62 4.61 -13.93 -19.69
CA THR A 62 3.47 -14.36 -20.49
C THR A 62 2.38 -13.31 -20.36
N ALA A 63 1.94 -12.73 -21.48
CA ALA A 63 0.96 -11.65 -21.50
C ALA A 63 -0.28 -12.08 -22.26
N VAL A 64 -1.46 -11.95 -21.63
CA VAL A 64 -2.75 -12.40 -22.15
C VAL A 64 -3.80 -11.31 -22.01
N GLY A 65 -4.84 -11.35 -22.86
CA GLY A 65 -5.88 -10.32 -22.94
C GLY A 65 -7.21 -10.69 -22.31
N SER A 66 -7.34 -11.89 -21.73
CA SER A 66 -8.62 -12.37 -21.18
C SER A 66 -8.43 -13.32 -20.02
N GLY A 67 -9.48 -13.49 -19.21
CA GLY A 67 -9.47 -14.44 -18.09
C GLY A 67 -9.37 -15.89 -18.55
N ALA A 68 -9.99 -16.24 -19.68
CA ALA A 68 -9.89 -17.58 -20.25
C ALA A 68 -8.46 -17.93 -20.68
N GLU A 69 -7.76 -16.99 -21.33
CA GLU A 69 -6.34 -17.15 -21.68
C GLU A 69 -5.46 -17.26 -20.44
N ALA A 70 -5.76 -16.47 -19.39
CA ALA A 70 -5.03 -16.54 -18.11
C ALA A 70 -5.17 -17.92 -17.46
N LEU A 71 -6.38 -18.49 -17.39
CA LEU A 71 -6.62 -19.84 -16.87
C LEU A 71 -5.87 -20.90 -17.68
N ALA A 72 -5.90 -20.80 -19.01
CA ALA A 72 -5.16 -21.72 -19.89
C ALA A 72 -3.64 -21.64 -19.66
N ALA A 73 -3.09 -20.43 -19.50
CA ALA A 73 -1.68 -20.23 -19.19
C ALA A 73 -1.29 -20.83 -17.83
N LEU A 74 -2.12 -20.63 -16.80
CA LEU A 74 -1.90 -21.17 -15.44
C LEU A 74 -1.99 -22.70 -15.38
N GLN A 75 -2.75 -23.31 -16.30
CA GLN A 75 -2.79 -24.77 -16.44
C GLN A 75 -1.57 -25.33 -17.19
N ALA A 76 -1.01 -24.55 -18.11
CA ALA A 76 0.10 -24.97 -18.95
C ALA A 76 1.47 -24.86 -18.27
N GLN A 77 1.65 -23.86 -17.40
CA GLN A 77 2.93 -23.60 -16.71
C GLN A 77 2.74 -22.94 -15.36
N THR A 78 3.80 -22.94 -14.55
CA THR A 78 3.82 -22.28 -13.25
C THR A 78 4.32 -20.85 -13.37
N PHE A 79 3.72 -19.95 -12.58
CA PHE A 79 4.12 -18.55 -12.47
C PHE A 79 4.56 -18.21 -11.05
N ASP A 80 5.47 -17.27 -10.92
CA ASP A 80 5.99 -16.79 -9.65
C ASP A 80 5.22 -15.56 -9.15
N CYS A 81 4.55 -14.83 -10.06
CA CYS A 81 3.70 -13.69 -9.77
C CYS A 81 2.70 -13.46 -10.92
N MET A 82 1.57 -12.82 -10.63
CA MET A 82 0.59 -12.38 -11.62
C MET A 82 0.26 -10.90 -11.43
N VAL A 83 0.26 -10.13 -12.52
CA VAL A 83 -0.30 -8.78 -12.60
C VAL A 83 -1.66 -8.89 -13.28
N LEU A 84 -2.71 -8.35 -12.66
CA LEU A 84 -4.09 -8.52 -13.08
C LEU A 84 -4.83 -7.19 -13.18
N ASP A 85 -5.36 -6.86 -14.36
CA ASP A 85 -6.44 -5.87 -14.46
C ASP A 85 -7.80 -6.52 -14.12
N LEU A 86 -8.66 -5.74 -13.46
CA LEU A 86 -10.01 -6.18 -13.09
C LEU A 86 -11.01 -6.10 -14.25
N GLY A 87 -10.73 -5.26 -15.25
CA GLY A 87 -11.60 -4.95 -16.38
C GLY A 87 -11.43 -5.90 -17.57
N LEU A 88 -11.60 -7.22 -17.39
CA LEU A 88 -11.43 -8.18 -18.47
C LEU A 88 -12.71 -8.32 -19.33
N PRO A 89 -12.58 -8.65 -20.64
CA PRO A 89 -13.72 -8.68 -21.57
C PRO A 89 -14.66 -9.88 -21.37
N ASP A 90 -14.18 -10.99 -20.82
CA ASP A 90 -14.89 -12.26 -20.72
C ASP A 90 -15.34 -12.60 -19.29
N MET A 91 -14.69 -12.05 -18.28
CA MET A 91 -15.06 -12.21 -16.87
C MET A 91 -14.50 -11.07 -16.02
N THR A 92 -15.01 -10.89 -14.81
CA THR A 92 -14.42 -9.91 -13.87
C THR A 92 -13.12 -10.46 -13.30
N GLY A 93 -12.16 -9.57 -12.94
CA GLY A 93 -10.94 -9.98 -12.27
C GLY A 93 -11.21 -10.73 -10.96
N PHE A 94 -12.29 -10.38 -10.24
CA PHE A 94 -12.74 -11.10 -9.04
C PHE A 94 -13.10 -12.57 -9.35
N ALA A 95 -13.88 -12.79 -10.41
CA ALA A 95 -14.26 -14.13 -10.83
C ALA A 95 -13.04 -14.95 -11.27
N LEU A 96 -12.05 -14.31 -11.91
CA LEU A 96 -10.79 -14.96 -12.28
C LEU A 96 -10.00 -15.39 -11.02
N ILE A 97 -9.84 -14.51 -10.04
CA ILE A 97 -9.15 -14.84 -8.78
C ILE A 97 -9.83 -16.01 -8.07
N GLU A 98 -11.17 -15.98 -7.98
CA GLU A 98 -11.94 -17.05 -7.36
C GLU A 98 -11.71 -18.40 -8.06
N LYS A 99 -11.71 -18.44 -9.39
CA LYS A 99 -11.42 -19.64 -10.16
C LYS A 99 -10.00 -20.14 -9.96
N ILE A 100 -9.01 -19.24 -9.95
CA ILE A 100 -7.60 -19.58 -9.69
C ILE A 100 -7.47 -20.28 -8.33
N GLN A 101 -8.11 -19.76 -7.31
CA GLN A 101 -8.03 -20.32 -5.95
C GLN A 101 -8.83 -21.62 -5.80
N LYS A 102 -10.08 -21.66 -6.31
CA LYS A 102 -10.99 -22.80 -6.07
C LYS A 102 -10.81 -23.93 -7.09
N GLU A 103 -10.62 -23.60 -8.37
CA GLU A 103 -10.57 -24.61 -9.43
C GLU A 103 -9.15 -25.11 -9.68
N LEU A 104 -8.15 -24.21 -9.61
CA LEU A 104 -6.73 -24.57 -9.83
C LEU A 104 -5.96 -24.84 -8.52
N GLY A 105 -6.52 -24.48 -7.38
CA GLY A 105 -5.86 -24.66 -6.08
C GLY A 105 -4.62 -23.77 -5.86
N LEU A 106 -4.45 -22.71 -6.66
CA LEU A 106 -3.28 -21.83 -6.66
C LEU A 106 -3.45 -20.66 -5.68
N SER A 107 -3.84 -20.94 -4.44
CA SER A 107 -4.01 -19.91 -3.40
C SER A 107 -2.70 -19.25 -2.94
N GLY A 108 -1.55 -19.81 -3.30
CA GLY A 108 -0.23 -19.26 -2.99
C GLY A 108 0.42 -18.46 -4.13
N LEU A 109 -0.27 -18.24 -5.25
CA LEU A 109 0.25 -17.41 -6.34
C LEU A 109 0.11 -15.92 -5.94
N PRO A 110 1.20 -15.15 -5.82
CA PRO A 110 1.13 -13.72 -5.58
C PRO A 110 0.40 -13.00 -6.71
N ILE A 111 -0.64 -12.23 -6.37
CA ILE A 111 -1.45 -11.45 -7.33
C ILE A 111 -1.34 -9.98 -6.99
N ILE A 112 -0.84 -9.19 -7.94
CA ILE A 112 -0.83 -7.73 -7.90
C ILE A 112 -1.99 -7.25 -8.77
N VAL A 113 -3.00 -6.65 -8.15
CA VAL A 113 -4.09 -6.00 -8.89
C VAL A 113 -3.61 -4.63 -9.38
N TYR A 114 -3.66 -4.42 -10.70
CA TYR A 114 -3.23 -3.17 -11.35
C TYR A 114 -4.36 -2.66 -12.24
N THR A 115 -5.22 -1.79 -11.70
CA THR A 115 -6.49 -1.44 -12.32
C THR A 115 -6.75 0.06 -12.39
N GLY A 116 -7.41 0.51 -13.46
CA GLY A 116 -7.95 1.87 -13.59
C GLY A 116 -9.37 2.00 -13.07
N LYS A 117 -9.96 0.93 -12.52
CA LYS A 117 -11.31 0.95 -11.99
C LYS A 117 -11.33 1.55 -10.59
N ASP A 118 -12.24 2.48 -10.34
CA ASP A 118 -12.57 2.94 -8.98
C ASP A 118 -13.18 1.78 -8.20
N LEU A 119 -12.56 1.43 -7.07
CA LEU A 119 -13.00 0.36 -6.20
C LEU A 119 -13.91 0.90 -5.10
N THR A 120 -15.00 0.20 -4.85
CA THR A 120 -15.79 0.45 -3.65
C THR A 120 -15.05 -0.08 -2.41
N PRO A 121 -15.30 0.46 -1.19
CA PRO A 121 -14.67 -0.04 0.05
C PRO A 121 -14.89 -1.53 0.28
N HIS A 122 -16.00 -2.09 -0.19
CA HIS A 122 -16.29 -3.52 -0.11
C HIS A 122 -15.38 -4.32 -1.05
N GLU A 123 -15.29 -3.91 -2.34
CA GLU A 123 -14.43 -4.55 -3.34
C GLU A 123 -12.96 -4.49 -2.90
N GLU A 124 -12.49 -3.37 -2.39
CA GLU A 124 -11.13 -3.24 -1.87
C GLU A 124 -10.87 -4.21 -0.70
N THR A 125 -11.82 -4.32 0.24
CA THR A 125 -11.70 -5.25 1.37
C THR A 125 -11.65 -6.71 0.92
N GLU A 126 -12.44 -7.08 -0.10
CA GLU A 126 -12.40 -8.43 -0.68
C GLU A 126 -11.07 -8.70 -1.39
N LEU A 127 -10.59 -7.75 -2.20
CA LEU A 127 -9.31 -7.90 -2.91
C LEU A 127 -8.13 -8.02 -1.94
N ARG A 128 -8.08 -7.24 -0.87
CA ARG A 128 -7.01 -7.31 0.15
C ARG A 128 -6.91 -8.67 0.85
N ARG A 129 -7.93 -9.53 0.74
CA ARG A 129 -7.89 -10.89 1.28
C ARG A 129 -7.27 -11.90 0.33
N VAL A 130 -7.27 -11.60 -0.96
CA VAL A 130 -6.94 -12.55 -2.04
C VAL A 130 -5.84 -12.07 -2.97
N SER A 131 -5.44 -10.79 -2.87
CA SER A 131 -4.31 -10.20 -3.59
C SER A 131 -3.26 -9.68 -2.63
N GLU A 132 -2.02 -9.69 -3.06
CA GLU A 132 -0.88 -9.22 -2.27
C GLU A 132 -0.80 -7.68 -2.27
N SER A 133 -1.11 -7.07 -3.41
CA SER A 133 -1.10 -5.61 -3.58
C SER A 133 -2.23 -5.17 -4.51
N ILE A 134 -2.74 -3.94 -4.27
CA ILE A 134 -3.71 -3.27 -5.13
C ILE A 134 -3.11 -1.93 -5.52
N ILE A 135 -2.92 -1.72 -6.82
CA ILE A 135 -2.40 -0.50 -7.40
C ILE A 135 -3.46 0.09 -8.31
N VAL A 136 -3.98 1.26 -7.95
CA VAL A 136 -4.85 2.03 -8.85
C VAL A 136 -3.98 2.76 -9.86
N LYS A 137 -4.33 2.69 -11.15
CA LYS A 137 -3.56 3.29 -12.24
C LYS A 137 -3.59 4.82 -12.13
N ASP A 138 -2.46 5.43 -11.79
CA ASP A 138 -2.21 6.87 -11.73
C ASP A 138 -0.84 7.21 -12.33
N VAL A 139 -0.38 8.46 -12.16
CA VAL A 139 0.92 8.93 -12.69
C VAL A 139 2.12 8.20 -12.10
N LYS A 140 2.04 7.74 -10.84
CA LYS A 140 3.12 7.04 -10.12
C LYS A 140 2.95 5.52 -10.10
N SER A 141 1.88 5.01 -10.71
CA SER A 141 1.56 3.57 -10.69
C SER A 141 2.58 2.68 -11.41
N PRO A 142 3.30 3.11 -12.47
CA PRO A 142 4.34 2.30 -13.08
C PRO A 142 5.52 2.00 -12.15
N GLU A 143 5.97 3.00 -11.40
CA GLU A 143 7.05 2.84 -10.41
C GLU A 143 6.66 1.86 -9.31
N ARG A 144 5.43 1.99 -8.79
CA ARG A 144 4.88 1.09 -7.78
C ARG A 144 4.73 -0.34 -8.32
N LEU A 145 4.26 -0.49 -9.55
CA LEU A 145 4.16 -1.81 -10.16
C LEU A 145 5.53 -2.48 -10.32
N LEU A 146 6.55 -1.70 -10.68
CA LEU A 146 7.93 -2.20 -10.78
C LEU A 146 8.46 -2.64 -9.41
N ASP A 147 8.22 -1.87 -8.35
CA ASP A 147 8.64 -2.16 -6.97
C ASP A 147 7.98 -3.44 -6.45
N GLU A 148 6.67 -3.53 -6.53
CA GLU A 148 5.89 -4.69 -6.09
C GLU A 148 6.27 -5.96 -6.87
N THR A 149 6.41 -5.87 -8.20
CA THR A 149 6.83 -7.01 -9.00
C THR A 149 8.27 -7.43 -8.69
N ALA A 150 9.18 -6.48 -8.42
CA ALA A 150 10.54 -6.79 -8.00
C ALA A 150 10.56 -7.53 -6.65
N LEU A 151 9.72 -7.11 -5.70
CA LEU A 151 9.56 -7.75 -4.39
C LEU A 151 9.09 -9.20 -4.53
N PHE A 152 7.97 -9.45 -5.24
CA PHE A 152 7.40 -10.80 -5.35
C PHE A 152 8.18 -11.73 -6.27
N LEU A 153 8.89 -11.20 -7.25
CA LEU A 153 9.83 -11.97 -8.07
C LEU A 153 11.20 -12.13 -7.39
N HIS A 154 11.39 -11.54 -6.20
CA HIS A 154 12.66 -11.53 -5.44
C HIS A 154 13.86 -11.10 -6.29
N ARG A 155 13.68 -10.02 -7.06
CA ARG A 155 14.73 -9.44 -7.88
C ARG A 155 15.61 -8.54 -7.03
N ALA A 156 16.92 -8.68 -7.15
CA ALA A 156 17.83 -7.72 -6.54
C ALA A 156 17.86 -6.43 -7.38
N GLU A 157 17.79 -5.27 -6.74
CA GLU A 157 17.85 -3.97 -7.45
C GLU A 157 19.11 -3.83 -8.31
N ILE A 158 20.23 -4.48 -7.90
CA ILE A 158 21.50 -4.43 -8.61
C ILE A 158 21.43 -5.11 -9.99
N ASP A 159 20.50 -6.04 -10.18
CA ASP A 159 20.30 -6.77 -11.43
C ASP A 159 19.40 -6.01 -12.42
N LEU A 160 18.81 -4.89 -11.99
CA LEU A 160 17.97 -4.05 -12.83
C LEU A 160 18.79 -3.06 -13.67
N PRO A 161 18.33 -2.71 -14.89
CA PRO A 161 18.89 -1.62 -15.66
C PRO A 161 18.91 -0.30 -14.89
N GLU A 162 19.88 0.56 -15.17
CA GLU A 162 20.08 1.83 -14.49
C GLU A 162 18.79 2.69 -14.47
N SER A 163 18.07 2.75 -15.59
CA SER A 163 16.81 3.50 -15.68
C SER A 163 15.75 2.99 -14.70
N LYS A 164 15.62 1.67 -14.58
CA LYS A 164 14.66 1.03 -13.65
C LYS A 164 15.10 1.17 -12.20
N ARG A 165 16.40 1.11 -11.91
CA ARG A 165 16.93 1.42 -10.57
C ARG A 165 16.63 2.84 -10.14
N GLN A 166 16.77 3.82 -11.05
CA GLN A 166 16.44 5.21 -10.75
C GLN A 166 14.95 5.40 -10.46
N MET A 167 14.05 4.69 -11.17
CA MET A 167 12.62 4.69 -10.87
C MET A 167 12.34 4.18 -9.45
N LEU A 168 12.93 3.04 -9.06
CA LEU A 168 12.77 2.49 -7.70
C LEU A 168 13.35 3.42 -6.63
N GLN A 169 14.50 4.05 -6.89
CA GLN A 169 15.07 5.02 -5.97
C GLN A 169 14.15 6.23 -5.77
N GLN A 170 13.38 6.65 -6.77
CA GLN A 170 12.40 7.73 -6.61
C GLN A 170 11.22 7.32 -5.72
N VAL A 171 10.74 6.07 -5.82
CA VAL A 171 9.73 5.52 -4.90
C VAL A 171 10.28 5.48 -3.47
N HIS A 172 11.49 4.94 -3.30
CA HIS A 172 12.13 4.82 -1.99
C HIS A 172 12.59 6.16 -1.40
N GLN A 173 12.84 7.20 -2.23
CA GLN A 173 13.16 8.54 -1.75
C GLN A 173 11.97 9.23 -1.08
N THR A 174 10.74 8.90 -1.45
CA THR A 174 9.54 9.37 -0.73
C THR A 174 9.53 8.81 0.70
N ASP A 175 9.94 7.55 0.89
CA ASP A 175 10.11 6.93 2.21
C ASP A 175 11.22 7.62 3.04
N VAL A 176 12.27 8.13 2.39
CA VAL A 176 13.37 8.82 3.08
C VAL A 176 12.95 10.20 3.59
N VAL A 177 12.04 10.90 2.91
CA VAL A 177 11.55 12.24 3.33
C VAL A 177 10.79 12.14 4.66
N LEU A 178 10.01 11.09 4.86
CA LEU A 178 9.20 10.87 6.06
C LEU A 178 10.00 10.17 7.18
N ALA A 179 11.07 9.48 6.84
CA ALA A 179 11.86 8.71 7.81
C ALA A 179 12.42 9.60 8.93
N GLY A 180 12.12 9.23 10.17
CA GLY A 180 12.54 9.97 11.37
C GLY A 180 11.72 11.22 11.69
N LYS A 181 10.75 11.62 10.84
CA LYS A 181 9.82 12.70 11.12
C LYS A 181 8.85 12.32 12.21
N GLY A 182 8.54 13.26 13.10
CA GLY A 182 7.60 13.09 14.19
C GLY A 182 6.18 13.42 13.77
N VAL A 183 5.23 12.54 14.05
CA VAL A 183 3.80 12.75 13.83
C VAL A 183 3.00 12.53 15.10
N LEU A 184 2.10 13.46 15.41
CA LEU A 184 1.12 13.31 16.49
C LEU A 184 -0.24 12.95 15.87
N ILE A 185 -0.77 11.79 16.22
CA ILE A 185 -2.14 11.37 15.87
C ILE A 185 -3.07 11.73 17.02
N VAL A 186 -4.14 12.45 16.73
CA VAL A 186 -5.18 12.83 17.71
C VAL A 186 -6.52 12.32 17.24
N ASP A 187 -7.04 11.29 17.89
CA ASP A 187 -8.31 10.63 17.55
C ASP A 187 -8.85 9.95 18.82
N ASP A 188 -10.14 10.02 19.09
CA ASP A 188 -10.74 9.39 20.27
C ASP A 188 -11.02 7.88 20.07
N ASP A 189 -10.94 7.39 18.83
CA ASP A 189 -11.03 5.96 18.52
C ASP A 189 -9.65 5.32 18.39
N VAL A 190 -9.30 4.50 19.37
CA VAL A 190 -8.02 3.75 19.42
C VAL A 190 -7.80 2.89 18.15
N ARG A 191 -8.87 2.45 17.47
CA ARG A 191 -8.76 1.67 16.22
C ARG A 191 -8.20 2.53 15.08
N ASN A 192 -8.62 3.79 14.99
CA ASN A 192 -8.10 4.75 14.02
C ASN A 192 -6.63 5.06 14.32
N ILE A 193 -6.31 5.31 15.59
CA ILE A 193 -4.92 5.51 16.04
C ILE A 193 -4.04 4.33 15.62
N PHE A 194 -4.48 3.10 15.90
CA PHE A 194 -3.72 1.89 15.54
C PHE A 194 -3.53 1.74 14.03
N ALA A 195 -4.58 1.98 13.25
CA ALA A 195 -4.52 1.88 11.79
C ALA A 195 -3.53 2.91 11.21
N LEU A 196 -3.62 4.18 11.60
CA LEU A 196 -2.72 5.23 11.15
C LEU A 196 -1.28 5.01 11.63
N THR A 197 -1.09 4.60 12.89
CA THR A 197 0.23 4.25 13.43
C THR A 197 0.91 3.18 12.58
N SER A 198 0.18 2.10 12.24
CA SER A 198 0.72 1.00 11.44
C SER A 198 1.18 1.45 10.05
N VAL A 199 0.49 2.42 9.44
CA VAL A 199 0.87 3.00 8.15
C VAL A 199 2.12 3.87 8.26
N LEU A 200 2.14 4.78 9.25
CA LEU A 200 3.19 5.79 9.38
C LEU A 200 4.51 5.19 9.91
N GLU A 201 4.45 4.17 10.78
CA GLU A 201 5.63 3.43 11.21
C GLU A 201 6.30 2.64 10.09
N ARG A 202 5.53 2.18 9.08
CA ARG A 202 6.11 1.60 7.86
C ARG A 202 6.96 2.62 7.09
N GLN A 203 6.58 3.89 7.12
CA GLN A 203 7.35 5.00 6.57
C GLN A 203 8.48 5.47 7.49
N ARG A 204 8.77 4.71 8.57
CA ARG A 204 9.80 5.01 9.58
C ARG A 204 9.58 6.35 10.28
N MET A 205 8.34 6.83 10.36
CA MET A 205 7.98 8.00 11.15
C MET A 205 7.97 7.67 12.64
N GLN A 206 8.24 8.68 13.46
CA GLN A 206 8.11 8.57 14.92
C GLN A 206 6.69 8.97 15.31
N VAL A 207 5.87 7.98 15.68
CA VAL A 207 4.46 8.20 15.97
C VAL A 207 4.24 8.43 17.45
N VAL A 208 3.57 9.53 17.78
CA VAL A 208 3.03 9.84 19.10
C VAL A 208 1.51 9.93 18.95
N TYR A 209 0.75 9.60 19.98
CA TYR A 209 -0.72 9.70 19.90
C TYR A 209 -1.33 10.35 21.13
N ALA A 210 -2.54 10.87 20.97
CA ALA A 210 -3.40 11.42 21.99
C ALA A 210 -4.86 11.08 21.70
N GLU A 211 -5.67 10.81 22.73
CA GLU A 211 -7.07 10.40 22.61
C GLU A 211 -8.05 11.58 22.70
N ASN A 212 -7.55 12.79 22.94
CA ASN A 212 -8.35 14.02 23.00
C ASN A 212 -7.46 15.28 22.86
N GLY A 213 -8.10 16.43 22.65
CA GLY A 213 -7.40 17.71 22.44
C GLY A 213 -6.49 18.14 23.58
N ARG A 214 -6.88 17.91 24.83
CA ARG A 214 -6.04 18.29 26.01
C ARG A 214 -4.78 17.45 26.06
N GLN A 215 -4.89 16.15 25.83
CA GLN A 215 -3.72 15.27 25.75
C GLN A 215 -2.82 15.65 24.57
N ALA A 216 -3.40 16.03 23.42
CA ALA A 216 -2.64 16.47 22.26
C ALA A 216 -1.75 17.68 22.60
N ILE A 217 -2.30 18.70 23.23
CA ILE A 217 -1.55 19.89 23.67
C ILE A 217 -0.44 19.50 24.68
N ALA A 218 -0.76 18.66 25.65
CA ALA A 218 0.23 18.19 26.63
C ALA A 218 1.36 17.37 25.99
N ARG A 219 1.03 16.53 24.99
CA ARG A 219 2.02 15.76 24.23
C ARG A 219 2.94 16.66 23.42
N LEU A 220 2.40 17.65 22.70
CA LEU A 220 3.20 18.63 21.95
C LEU A 220 4.20 19.37 22.85
N GLN A 221 3.76 19.77 24.04
CA GLN A 221 4.62 20.50 25.00
C GLN A 221 5.70 19.61 25.64
N SER A 222 5.44 18.31 25.77
CA SER A 222 6.36 17.37 26.43
C SER A 222 7.24 16.55 25.48
N THR A 223 6.90 16.51 24.19
CA THR A 223 7.59 15.68 23.20
C THR A 223 8.19 16.58 22.11
N PRO A 224 9.52 16.79 22.09
CA PRO A 224 10.16 17.55 21.02
C PRO A 224 10.17 16.74 19.71
N GLY A 225 10.24 17.45 18.57
CA GLY A 225 10.45 16.81 17.26
C GLY A 225 9.16 16.29 16.61
N ILE A 226 8.00 16.83 16.98
CA ILE A 226 6.76 16.60 16.23
C ILE A 226 6.74 17.59 15.06
N ASP A 227 6.75 17.06 13.84
CA ASP A 227 6.78 17.82 12.59
C ASP A 227 5.37 18.09 12.02
N VAL A 228 4.38 17.23 12.35
CA VAL A 228 3.01 17.32 11.83
C VAL A 228 2.01 16.71 12.82
N VAL A 229 0.76 17.20 12.78
CA VAL A 229 -0.36 16.66 13.57
C VAL A 229 -1.44 16.14 12.62
N LEU A 230 -1.95 14.94 12.87
CA LEU A 230 -3.18 14.39 12.28
C LEU A 230 -4.30 14.56 13.31
N MET A 231 -5.30 15.38 13.01
CA MET A 231 -6.31 15.83 13.97
C MET A 231 -7.69 15.35 13.58
N ASP A 232 -8.28 14.45 14.36
CA ASP A 232 -9.72 14.19 14.22
C ASP A 232 -10.54 15.43 14.62
N ILE A 233 -11.54 15.72 13.80
CA ILE A 233 -12.47 16.84 14.07
C ILE A 233 -13.53 16.47 15.10
N MET A 234 -13.99 15.23 15.09
CA MET A 234 -15.16 14.80 15.88
C MET A 234 -14.73 14.10 17.18
N MET A 235 -14.21 14.87 18.13
CA MET A 235 -13.80 14.34 19.43
C MET A 235 -14.70 14.90 20.56
N PRO A 236 -14.90 14.14 21.67
CA PRO A 236 -15.63 14.60 22.84
C PRO A 236 -14.83 15.66 23.63
N GLU A 237 -15.52 16.47 24.43
CA GLU A 237 -15.04 17.52 25.32
C GLU A 237 -14.41 18.73 24.59
N MET A 238 -13.36 18.53 23.83
CA MET A 238 -12.64 19.53 23.04
C MET A 238 -12.51 19.02 21.62
N ASP A 239 -13.26 19.58 20.69
CA ASP A 239 -13.26 19.16 19.29
C ASP A 239 -11.93 19.52 18.58
N GLY A 240 -11.75 18.97 17.35
CA GLY A 240 -10.55 19.23 16.57
C GLY A 240 -10.36 20.69 16.21
N TYR A 241 -11.45 21.43 15.95
CA TYR A 241 -11.37 22.87 15.64
C TYR A 241 -10.86 23.70 16.82
N GLU A 242 -11.38 23.42 18.02
CA GLU A 242 -10.94 24.09 19.25
C GLU A 242 -9.49 23.72 19.56
N THR A 243 -9.12 22.45 19.37
CA THR A 243 -7.78 21.95 19.62
C THR A 243 -6.75 22.60 18.68
N MET A 244 -7.05 22.72 17.38
CA MET A 244 -6.16 23.36 16.39
C MET A 244 -5.92 24.83 16.73
N ARG A 245 -6.99 25.58 17.08
CA ARG A 245 -6.85 26.98 17.52
C ARG A 245 -5.99 27.11 18.76
N ALA A 246 -6.20 26.23 19.75
CA ALA A 246 -5.42 26.24 20.99
C ALA A 246 -3.94 25.90 20.75
N ILE A 247 -3.64 24.95 19.86
CA ILE A 247 -2.26 24.62 19.48
C ILE A 247 -1.59 25.84 18.84
N HIS A 248 -2.21 26.49 17.87
CA HIS A 248 -1.63 27.63 17.17
C HIS A 248 -1.57 28.93 18.00
N GLN A 249 -2.22 28.98 19.17
CA GLN A 249 -2.04 30.06 20.13
C GLN A 249 -0.76 29.91 20.97
N ILE A 250 -0.09 28.75 20.92
CA ILE A 250 1.18 28.52 21.62
C ILE A 250 2.30 28.95 20.67
N ASP A 251 3.12 29.91 21.07
CA ASP A 251 4.17 30.52 20.25
C ASP A 251 5.08 29.49 19.53
N ALA A 252 5.42 28.39 20.22
CA ALA A 252 6.24 27.33 19.68
C ALA A 252 5.57 26.52 18.54
N PHE A 253 4.25 26.56 18.42
CA PHE A 253 3.46 25.73 17.50
C PHE A 253 2.63 26.54 16.51
N THR A 254 2.83 27.84 16.40
CA THR A 254 2.07 28.76 15.52
C THR A 254 2.10 28.33 14.05
N SER A 255 3.19 27.72 13.60
CA SER A 255 3.37 27.25 12.22
C SER A 255 3.40 25.71 12.10
N LEU A 256 3.03 24.98 13.16
CA LEU A 256 3.02 23.51 13.12
C LEU A 256 1.94 23.03 12.13
N PRO A 257 2.28 22.26 11.10
CA PRO A 257 1.30 21.74 10.16
C PRO A 257 0.30 20.81 10.84
N ILE A 258 -0.99 21.02 10.58
CA ILE A 258 -2.07 20.17 11.08
C ILE A 258 -2.92 19.71 9.90
N ILE A 259 -3.06 18.41 9.71
CA ILE A 259 -3.96 17.79 8.73
C ILE A 259 -5.22 17.35 9.46
N ALA A 260 -6.37 17.93 9.07
CA ALA A 260 -7.66 17.59 9.68
C ALA A 260 -8.21 16.28 9.10
N LEU A 261 -8.65 15.36 9.97
CA LEU A 261 -9.35 14.13 9.60
C LEU A 261 -10.83 14.31 9.85
N THR A 262 -11.66 14.31 8.80
CA THR A 262 -13.10 14.67 8.94
C THR A 262 -14.04 13.56 8.44
N ALA A 263 -15.11 13.30 9.18
CA ALA A 263 -16.16 12.37 8.74
C ALA A 263 -17.08 12.93 7.64
N LYS A 264 -16.96 14.22 7.29
CA LYS A 264 -17.82 14.88 6.30
C LYS A 264 -16.96 15.56 5.23
N ALA A 265 -17.23 15.21 3.98
CA ALA A 265 -16.62 15.82 2.79
C ALA A 265 -17.58 16.82 2.11
N MET A 266 -18.39 17.58 2.89
CA MET A 266 -19.32 18.53 2.31
C MET A 266 -18.63 19.86 2.00
N LYS A 267 -19.17 20.57 0.98
CA LYS A 267 -18.76 21.91 0.63
C LYS A 267 -18.99 22.84 1.85
N GLY A 268 -17.90 23.40 2.40
CA GLY A 268 -17.92 24.21 3.63
C GLY A 268 -17.19 23.57 4.82
N ASP A 269 -16.99 22.25 4.85
CA ASP A 269 -16.22 21.63 5.94
C ASP A 269 -14.71 21.87 5.75
N ARG A 270 -14.25 21.95 4.49
CA ARG A 270 -12.88 22.35 4.17
C ARG A 270 -12.57 23.75 4.68
N GLU A 271 -13.45 24.71 4.37
CA GLU A 271 -13.28 26.09 4.80
C GLU A 271 -13.18 26.20 6.33
N LYS A 272 -14.03 25.48 7.06
CA LYS A 272 -13.97 25.43 8.54
C LYS A 272 -12.67 24.84 9.09
N CYS A 273 -12.14 23.79 8.46
CA CYS A 273 -10.85 23.20 8.85
C CYS A 273 -9.72 24.24 8.68
N ILE A 274 -9.66 24.88 7.53
CA ILE A 274 -8.63 25.90 7.23
C ILE A 274 -8.78 27.12 8.13
N GLU A 275 -10.00 27.62 8.36
CA GLU A 275 -10.27 28.72 9.30
C GLU A 275 -9.90 28.40 10.75
N ALA A 276 -9.96 27.13 11.13
CA ALA A 276 -9.53 26.66 12.45
C ALA A 276 -8.01 26.47 12.56
N GLY A 277 -7.27 26.57 11.43
CA GLY A 277 -5.82 26.47 11.38
C GLY A 277 -5.29 25.19 10.75
N ALA A 278 -6.12 24.33 10.15
CA ALA A 278 -5.60 23.19 9.41
C ALA A 278 -4.82 23.64 8.17
N SER A 279 -3.70 22.97 7.91
CA SER A 279 -2.94 23.14 6.68
C SER A 279 -3.61 22.45 5.50
N ASP A 280 -4.21 21.27 5.75
CA ASP A 280 -5.04 20.55 4.79
C ASP A 280 -6.03 19.62 5.52
N TYR A 281 -6.83 18.87 4.77
CA TYR A 281 -7.82 17.95 5.33
C TYR A 281 -7.94 16.65 4.52
N ILE A 282 -8.33 15.57 5.19
CA ILE A 282 -8.60 14.26 4.58
C ILE A 282 -9.98 13.76 5.09
N PRO A 283 -10.87 13.32 4.19
CA PRO A 283 -12.12 12.70 4.60
C PRO A 283 -11.88 11.30 5.18
N LYS A 284 -12.65 10.93 6.20
CA LYS A 284 -12.69 9.54 6.69
C LYS A 284 -13.68 8.72 5.83
N PRO A 285 -13.36 7.47 5.46
CA PRO A 285 -12.18 6.72 5.87
C PRO A 285 -10.90 7.29 5.23
N VAL A 286 -9.82 7.38 6.02
CA VAL A 286 -8.56 7.98 5.58
C VAL A 286 -7.93 7.13 4.49
N ASP A 287 -7.80 7.69 3.29
CA ASP A 287 -7.02 7.10 2.23
C ASP A 287 -5.52 7.22 2.56
N THR A 288 -4.85 6.08 2.60
CA THR A 288 -3.44 5.99 3.02
C THR A 288 -2.51 6.71 2.04
N GLU A 289 -2.80 6.65 0.74
CA GLU A 289 -1.96 7.25 -0.30
C GLU A 289 -2.13 8.77 -0.30
N GLN A 290 -3.38 9.23 -0.18
CA GLN A 290 -3.66 10.65 -0.01
C GLN A 290 -2.96 11.20 1.25
N LEU A 291 -3.01 10.47 2.36
CA LEU A 291 -2.32 10.85 3.59
C LEU A 291 -0.82 11.00 3.37
N LEU A 292 -0.16 9.98 2.81
CA LEU A 292 1.29 9.98 2.57
C LEU A 292 1.72 11.05 1.55
N SER A 293 0.83 11.44 0.63
CA SER A 293 1.12 12.51 -0.35
C SER A 293 1.05 13.91 0.25
N LEU A 294 0.34 14.08 1.38
CA LEU A 294 0.20 15.36 2.09
C LEU A 294 1.26 15.55 3.18
N LEU A 295 1.89 14.47 3.63
CA LEU A 295 2.99 14.47 4.59
C LEU A 295 4.33 14.75 3.91
#